data_82adf6968607eb4add9efb1fe863a2f9
#
_entry.id   82adf6968607eb4add9efb1fe863a2f9
#
_cell.length_a   1.000
_cell.length_b   1.000
_cell.length_c   1.000
_cell.angle_alpha   90.00
_cell.angle_beta   90.00
_cell.angle_gamma   90.00
#
_symmetry.space_group_name_H-M   'P 1'
#
loop_
_entity.id
_entity.type
_entity.pdbx_description
1 polymer ?
#
loop_
_entity_poly.entity_id
_entity_poly.type
_entity_poly.pdbx_seq_one_letter_code
_entity_poly.pdbx_strand_id
1 'polypeptide(L)'
;MKLKFMEKITLKLGEILQLESEINGFIDPQTQTQVFEGFTKQNLSIIMKYELTELCETLKAEKIKVETLRDELIKKHGEDDGMGGIRVLMYNEVTDENNNIISKTINPKYIEFDQEYGTLLNQDKEIEYPEITKDDLKEAGKSKDKYQILFKLIKK
;
A
#
# COMPACT_ATOMS: atom_id res chain seq x y z
N MET A 1 -13.78 33.80 0.55
CA MET A 1 -12.82 32.74 0.88
C MET A 1 -13.59 31.53 1.43
N LYS A 2 -13.66 30.43 0.69
CA LYS A 2 -14.27 29.22 1.20
C LYS A 2 -13.34 28.61 2.24
N LEU A 3 -13.79 28.46 3.48
CA LEU A 3 -13.09 27.69 4.49
C LEU A 3 -12.99 26.25 4.00
N LYS A 4 -11.77 25.75 3.84
CA LYS A 4 -11.49 24.38 3.46
C LYS A 4 -11.79 23.51 4.67
N PHE A 5 -12.85 22.74 4.61
CA PHE A 5 -13.14 21.75 5.63
C PHE A 5 -12.29 20.50 5.37
N MET A 6 -11.39 20.23 6.31
CA MET A 6 -10.66 18.96 6.33
C MET A 6 -11.38 17.99 7.26
N GLU A 7 -11.65 16.82 6.77
CA GLU A 7 -12.18 15.70 7.54
C GLU A 7 -11.04 14.88 8.11
N LYS A 8 -11.30 14.12 9.16
CA LYS A 8 -10.32 13.23 9.80
C LYS A 8 -10.84 11.80 9.84
N ILE A 9 -9.95 10.85 9.65
CA ILE A 9 -10.25 9.43 9.80
C ILE A 9 -9.02 8.70 10.38
N THR A 10 -9.28 7.70 11.21
CA THR A 10 -8.24 6.78 11.69
C THR A 10 -8.26 5.52 10.85
N LEU A 11 -7.12 5.20 10.23
CA LEU A 11 -6.93 4.01 9.41
C LEU A 11 -5.74 3.20 9.95
N LYS A 12 -5.72 1.93 9.66
CA LYS A 12 -4.52 1.09 9.84
C LYS A 12 -3.46 1.49 8.83
N LEU A 13 -2.18 1.34 9.17
CA LEU A 13 -1.10 1.64 8.22
C LEU A 13 -1.22 0.82 6.93
N GLY A 14 -1.64 -0.46 7.03
CA GLY A 14 -1.93 -1.27 5.84
C GLY A 14 -3.03 -0.68 4.95
N GLU A 15 -4.08 -0.11 5.55
CA GLU A 15 -5.12 0.60 4.80
C GLU A 15 -4.60 1.90 4.17
N ILE A 16 -3.68 2.59 4.83
CA ILE A 16 -3.03 3.80 4.30
C ILE A 16 -2.21 3.46 3.05
N LEU A 17 -1.46 2.36 3.05
CA LEU A 17 -0.73 1.90 1.87
C LEU A 17 -1.67 1.58 0.71
N GLN A 18 -2.80 0.93 1.00
CA GLN A 18 -3.82 0.64 -0.01
C GLN A 18 -4.45 1.93 -0.54
N LEU A 19 -4.81 2.87 0.33
CA LEU A 19 -5.38 4.16 -0.06
C LEU A 19 -4.41 4.95 -0.94
N GLU A 20 -3.12 4.92 -0.64
CA GLU A 20 -2.08 5.55 -1.48
C GLU A 20 -2.13 5.01 -2.91
N SER A 21 -2.20 3.69 -3.07
CA SER A 21 -2.32 3.06 -4.37
C SER A 21 -3.64 3.40 -5.07
N GLU A 22 -4.75 3.46 -4.35
CA GLU A 22 -6.07 3.82 -4.90
C GLU A 22 -6.10 5.26 -5.41
N ILE A 23 -5.42 6.19 -4.74
CA ILE A 23 -5.39 7.61 -5.12
C ILE A 23 -4.35 7.89 -6.20
N ASN A 24 -3.14 7.38 -6.05
CA ASN A 24 -2.01 7.68 -6.94
C ASN A 24 -1.81 6.68 -8.07
N GLY A 25 -2.51 5.54 -8.01
CA GLY A 25 -2.33 4.44 -8.96
C GLY A 25 -1.21 3.49 -8.58
N PHE A 26 -1.11 2.42 -9.33
CA PHE A 26 -0.13 1.38 -9.09
C PHE A 26 0.60 1.01 -10.40
N ILE A 27 1.92 1.00 -10.33
CA ILE A 27 2.80 0.56 -11.42
C ILE A 27 3.44 -0.75 -10.98
N ASP A 28 3.36 -1.76 -11.83
CA ASP A 28 4.04 -3.03 -11.58
C ASP A 28 5.56 -2.81 -11.67
N PRO A 29 6.31 -3.03 -10.59
CA PRO A 29 7.75 -2.80 -10.59
C PRO A 29 8.54 -3.74 -11.51
N GLN A 30 8.00 -4.91 -11.84
CA GLN A 30 8.67 -5.87 -12.71
C GLN A 30 8.51 -5.52 -14.19
N THR A 31 7.31 -5.17 -14.60
CA THR A 31 6.98 -4.87 -15.99
C THR A 31 7.04 -3.39 -16.34
N GLN A 32 7.10 -2.52 -15.34
CA GLN A 32 7.00 -1.06 -15.47
C GLN A 32 5.70 -0.61 -16.17
N THR A 33 4.70 -1.49 -16.21
CA THR A 33 3.38 -1.19 -16.77
C THR A 33 2.44 -0.67 -15.68
N GLN A 34 1.62 0.31 -16.05
CA GLN A 34 0.60 0.82 -15.17
C GLN A 34 -0.56 -0.17 -15.08
N VAL A 35 -0.72 -0.77 -13.91
CA VAL A 35 -1.82 -1.70 -13.62
C VAL A 35 -3.11 -0.93 -13.35
N PHE A 36 -2.97 0.28 -12.78
CA PHE A 36 -4.11 1.06 -12.32
C PHE A 36 -3.72 2.54 -12.21
N GLU A 37 -4.53 3.42 -12.80
CA GLU A 37 -4.19 4.85 -12.91
C GLU A 37 -4.37 5.64 -11.61
N GLY A 38 -5.29 5.24 -10.76
CA GLY A 38 -5.60 5.96 -9.53
C GLY A 38 -6.64 7.07 -9.67
N PHE A 39 -7.19 7.46 -8.53
CA PHE A 39 -8.27 8.43 -8.46
C PHE A 39 -7.90 9.83 -8.98
N THR A 40 -6.67 10.27 -8.73
CA THR A 40 -6.19 11.59 -9.19
C THR A 40 -6.09 11.73 -10.71
N LYS A 41 -6.06 10.61 -11.42
CA LYS A 41 -6.04 10.58 -12.89
C LYS A 41 -7.41 10.56 -13.52
N GLN A 42 -8.47 10.44 -12.72
CA GLN A 42 -9.83 10.49 -13.20
C GLN A 42 -10.23 11.93 -13.57
N ASN A 43 -11.39 12.06 -14.21
CA ASN A 43 -11.91 13.36 -14.63
C ASN A 43 -12.49 14.15 -13.46
N LEU A 44 -11.62 14.58 -12.55
CA LEU A 44 -11.95 15.40 -11.40
C LEU A 44 -11.80 16.89 -11.73
N SER A 45 -12.52 17.74 -10.97
CA SER A 45 -12.30 19.17 -11.05
C SER A 45 -10.87 19.53 -10.66
N ILE A 46 -10.33 20.61 -11.22
CA ILE A 46 -8.99 21.08 -10.89
C ILE A 46 -8.85 21.44 -9.41
N ILE A 47 -9.93 21.90 -8.79
CA ILE A 47 -9.98 22.22 -7.36
C ILE A 47 -9.84 20.94 -6.54
N MET A 48 -10.57 19.88 -6.89
CA MET A 48 -10.46 18.58 -6.22
C MET A 48 -9.05 18.00 -6.34
N LYS A 49 -8.45 18.06 -7.52
CA LYS A 49 -7.07 17.63 -7.73
C LYS A 49 -6.07 18.40 -6.87
N TYR A 50 -6.27 19.71 -6.75
CA TYR A 50 -5.44 20.56 -5.88
C TYR A 50 -5.61 20.15 -4.41
N GLU A 51 -6.85 19.98 -3.94
CA GLU A 51 -7.15 19.60 -2.56
C GLU A 51 -6.60 18.21 -2.19
N LEU A 52 -6.58 17.29 -3.13
CA LEU A 52 -6.00 15.96 -2.94
C LEU A 52 -4.47 15.96 -2.85
N THR A 53 -3.80 17.02 -3.27
CA THR A 53 -2.33 17.09 -3.29
C THR A 53 -1.73 16.87 -1.89
N GLU A 54 -2.26 17.53 -0.87
CA GLU A 54 -1.79 17.36 0.51
C GLU A 54 -2.01 15.94 1.01
N LEU A 55 -3.17 15.36 0.72
CA LEU A 55 -3.45 13.96 1.06
C LEU A 55 -2.46 13.03 0.37
N CYS A 56 -2.21 13.23 -0.92
CA CYS A 56 -1.24 12.43 -1.68
C CYS A 56 0.16 12.50 -1.05
N GLU A 57 0.61 13.68 -0.66
CA GLU A 57 1.91 13.86 0.00
C GLU A 57 1.97 13.15 1.34
N THR A 58 0.92 13.27 2.16
CA THR A 58 0.82 12.57 3.45
C THR A 58 0.89 11.05 3.27
N LEU A 59 0.13 10.52 2.33
CA LEU A 59 0.10 9.07 2.06
C LEU A 59 1.44 8.56 1.55
N LYS A 60 2.11 9.29 0.66
CA LYS A 60 3.44 8.95 0.17
C LYS A 60 4.48 8.95 1.29
N ALA A 61 4.44 9.94 2.17
CA ALA A 61 5.35 10.03 3.31
C ALA A 61 5.17 8.84 4.26
N GLU A 62 3.94 8.44 4.57
CA GLU A 62 3.67 7.26 5.39
C GLU A 62 4.11 5.97 4.70
N LYS A 63 3.88 5.85 3.40
CA LYS A 63 4.35 4.71 2.60
C LYS A 63 5.87 4.55 2.68
N ILE A 64 6.63 5.62 2.51
CA ILE A 64 8.09 5.60 2.59
C ILE A 64 8.56 5.13 3.98
N LYS A 65 7.93 5.61 5.06
CA LYS A 65 8.25 5.16 6.42
C LYS A 65 8.01 3.66 6.59
N VAL A 66 6.87 3.17 6.14
CA VAL A 66 6.52 1.74 6.26
C VAL A 66 7.47 0.88 5.41
N GLU A 67 7.77 1.30 4.19
CA GLU A 67 8.71 0.59 3.30
C GLU A 67 10.12 0.54 3.89
N THR A 68 10.59 1.63 4.49
CA THR A 68 11.90 1.69 5.17
C THR A 68 11.96 0.68 6.32
N LEU A 69 10.92 0.63 7.16
CA LEU A 69 10.84 -0.32 8.27
C LEU A 69 10.69 -1.77 7.79
N ARG A 70 9.93 -1.98 6.72
CA ARG A 70 9.86 -3.31 6.07
C ARG A 70 11.23 -3.78 5.61
N ASP A 71 12.00 -2.90 4.98
CA ASP A 71 13.33 -3.22 4.49
C ASP A 71 14.30 -3.55 5.64
N GLU A 72 14.17 -2.85 6.78
CA GLU A 72 14.91 -3.20 8.00
C GLU A 72 14.53 -4.59 8.52
N LEU A 73 13.25 -4.94 8.51
CA LEU A 73 12.77 -6.27 8.89
C LEU A 73 13.27 -7.35 7.94
N ILE A 74 13.32 -7.06 6.63
CA ILE A 74 13.89 -7.97 5.63
C ILE A 74 15.37 -8.22 5.92
N LYS A 75 16.13 -7.20 6.25
CA LYS A 75 17.54 -7.35 6.62
C LYS A 75 17.72 -8.14 7.92
N LYS A 76 16.83 -7.94 8.88
CA LYS A 76 16.88 -8.62 10.19
C LYS A 76 16.59 -10.12 10.07
N HIS A 77 15.58 -10.50 9.28
CA HIS A 77 15.09 -11.87 9.17
C HIS A 77 15.49 -12.58 7.88
N GLY A 78 16.01 -11.85 6.91
CA GLY A 78 16.34 -12.35 5.60
C GLY A 78 17.68 -13.01 5.51
N GLU A 79 17.90 -13.69 4.38
CA GLU A 79 19.16 -14.34 4.00
C GLU A 79 19.59 -13.85 2.63
N ASP A 80 20.89 -13.92 2.36
CA ASP A 80 21.43 -13.64 1.03
C ASP A 80 20.75 -14.53 -0.02
N ASP A 81 20.27 -13.92 -1.09
CA ASP A 81 19.62 -14.62 -2.20
C ASP A 81 20.60 -15.19 -3.25
N GLY A 82 21.91 -14.99 -3.02
CA GLY A 82 22.96 -15.38 -3.96
C GLY A 82 23.15 -14.45 -5.15
N MET A 83 22.37 -13.37 -5.22
CA MET A 83 22.38 -12.39 -6.32
C MET A 83 22.72 -10.95 -5.84
N GLY A 84 23.28 -10.82 -4.63
CA GLY A 84 23.60 -9.54 -4.02
C GLY A 84 22.46 -8.86 -3.29
N GLY A 85 21.32 -9.54 -3.10
CA GLY A 85 20.16 -9.08 -2.34
C GLY A 85 19.90 -9.91 -1.08
N ILE A 86 19.02 -9.41 -0.24
CA ILE A 86 18.51 -10.11 0.95
C ILE A 86 17.02 -10.32 0.79
N ARG A 87 16.54 -11.51 1.11
CA ARG A 87 15.10 -11.82 1.10
C ARG A 87 14.72 -12.76 2.24
N VAL A 88 13.46 -12.71 2.63
CA VAL A 88 12.88 -13.64 3.60
C VAL A 88 12.16 -14.73 2.83
N LEU A 89 12.66 -15.95 2.90
CA LEU A 89 12.03 -17.11 2.27
C LEU A 89 10.88 -17.63 3.12
N MET A 90 9.72 -17.81 2.51
CA MET A 90 8.55 -18.36 3.18
C MET A 90 8.75 -19.83 3.60
N TYR A 91 9.45 -20.60 2.79
CA TYR A 91 9.66 -22.03 2.98
C TYR A 91 11.13 -22.39 2.94
N ASN A 92 11.49 -23.34 3.79
CA ASN A 92 12.72 -24.11 3.65
C ASN A 92 12.42 -25.36 2.80
N GLU A 93 13.15 -25.53 1.72
CA GLU A 93 12.97 -26.63 0.78
C GLU A 93 14.17 -27.57 0.85
N VAL A 94 13.91 -28.87 0.92
CA VAL A 94 14.92 -29.90 0.79
C VAL A 94 14.73 -30.55 -0.59
N THR A 95 15.82 -30.61 -1.37
CA THR A 95 15.81 -31.14 -2.73
C THR A 95 16.63 -32.44 -2.79
N ASP A 96 16.28 -33.31 -3.74
CA ASP A 96 17.06 -34.49 -4.08
C ASP A 96 18.24 -34.15 -5.03
N GLU A 97 18.99 -35.18 -5.44
CA GLU A 97 20.14 -35.04 -6.36
C GLU A 97 19.76 -34.49 -7.74
N ASN A 98 18.46 -34.55 -8.10
CA ASN A 98 17.92 -34.05 -9.37
C ASN A 98 17.21 -32.70 -9.24
N ASN A 99 17.41 -32.01 -8.11
CA ASN A 99 16.75 -30.74 -7.77
C ASN A 99 15.22 -30.81 -7.64
N ASN A 100 14.66 -32.01 -7.40
CA ASN A 100 13.23 -32.14 -7.08
C ASN A 100 13.00 -31.86 -5.60
N ILE A 101 11.94 -31.08 -5.30
CA ILE A 101 11.56 -30.76 -3.91
C ILE A 101 10.98 -32.00 -3.26
N ILE A 102 11.64 -32.52 -2.22
CA ILE A 102 11.18 -33.69 -1.46
C ILE A 102 10.56 -33.35 -0.12
N SER A 103 10.85 -32.16 0.42
CA SER A 103 10.20 -31.65 1.62
C SER A 103 10.14 -30.12 1.61
N LYS A 104 9.10 -29.59 2.24
CA LYS A 104 8.84 -28.15 2.32
C LYS A 104 8.28 -27.81 3.68
N THR A 105 8.96 -26.97 4.44
CA THR A 105 8.55 -26.54 5.78
C THR A 105 8.52 -25.02 5.84
N ILE A 106 7.63 -24.47 6.69
CA ILE A 106 7.58 -23.02 6.89
C ILE A 106 8.86 -22.54 7.58
N ASN A 107 9.48 -21.51 7.03
CA ASN A 107 10.67 -20.90 7.60
C ASN A 107 10.29 -20.11 8.88
N PRO A 108 10.86 -20.46 10.05
CA PRO A 108 10.59 -19.72 11.29
C PRO A 108 10.90 -18.21 11.19
N LYS A 109 11.92 -17.83 10.45
CA LYS A 109 12.28 -16.42 10.23
C LYS A 109 11.19 -15.68 9.45
N TYR A 110 10.52 -16.37 8.53
CA TYR A 110 9.38 -15.80 7.82
C TYR A 110 8.21 -15.53 8.78
N ILE A 111 7.94 -16.43 9.72
CA ILE A 111 6.89 -16.26 10.74
C ILE A 111 7.19 -15.02 11.60
N GLU A 112 8.43 -14.87 12.06
CA GLU A 112 8.84 -13.69 12.84
C GLU A 112 8.70 -12.40 12.03
N PHE A 113 9.16 -12.39 10.79
CA PHE A 113 8.99 -11.25 9.89
C PHE A 113 7.51 -10.89 9.69
N ASP A 114 6.68 -11.88 9.39
CA ASP A 114 5.25 -11.68 9.16
C ASP A 114 4.54 -11.12 10.40
N GLN A 115 4.89 -11.61 11.59
CA GLN A 115 4.35 -11.10 12.84
C GLN A 115 4.76 -9.64 13.11
N GLU A 116 6.03 -9.30 12.96
CA GLU A 116 6.51 -7.94 13.17
C GLU A 116 5.94 -6.98 12.13
N TYR A 117 5.94 -7.37 10.86
CA TYR A 117 5.38 -6.56 9.78
C TYR A 117 3.86 -6.40 9.91
N GLY A 118 3.15 -7.47 10.26
CA GLY A 118 1.72 -7.43 10.55
C GLY A 118 1.40 -6.48 11.72
N THR A 119 2.21 -6.48 12.78
CA THR A 119 2.06 -5.56 13.91
C THR A 119 2.23 -4.11 13.46
N LEU A 120 3.22 -3.83 12.60
CA LEU A 120 3.40 -2.50 12.01
C LEU A 120 2.18 -2.07 11.19
N LEU A 121 1.71 -2.94 10.29
CA LEU A 121 0.57 -2.63 9.41
C LEU A 121 -0.75 -2.44 10.17
N ASN A 122 -0.88 -2.98 11.37
CA ASN A 122 -2.05 -2.84 12.24
C ASN A 122 -2.02 -1.60 13.14
N GLN A 123 -0.96 -0.80 13.10
CA GLN A 123 -0.92 0.45 13.84
C GLN A 123 -1.93 1.44 13.30
N ASP A 124 -2.60 2.16 14.19
CA ASP A 124 -3.57 3.20 13.84
C ASP A 124 -2.86 4.51 13.51
N LYS A 125 -3.35 5.20 12.50
CA LYS A 125 -2.89 6.52 12.11
C LYS A 125 -4.08 7.39 11.73
N GLU A 126 -4.18 8.58 12.34
CA GLU A 126 -5.14 9.59 11.92
C GLU A 126 -4.60 10.35 10.71
N ILE A 127 -5.43 10.51 9.69
CA ILE A 127 -5.13 11.32 8.52
C ILE A 127 -6.21 12.36 8.29
N GLU A 128 -5.82 13.49 7.72
CA GLU A 128 -6.72 14.53 7.26
C GLU A 128 -6.91 14.42 5.75
N TYR A 129 -8.13 14.64 5.28
CA TYR A 129 -8.45 14.56 3.86
C TYR A 129 -9.51 15.59 3.49
N PRO A 130 -9.54 16.06 2.21
CA PRO A 130 -10.60 16.95 1.75
C PRO A 130 -11.93 16.20 1.66
N GLU A 131 -13.03 16.95 1.80
CA GLU A 131 -14.35 16.37 1.59
C GLU A 131 -14.48 15.80 0.18
N ILE A 132 -14.77 14.50 0.10
CA ILE A 132 -14.98 13.78 -1.16
C ILE A 132 -16.45 13.36 -1.21
N THR A 133 -17.14 13.75 -2.28
CA THR A 133 -18.56 13.48 -2.45
C THR A 133 -18.81 12.31 -3.41
N LYS A 134 -20.03 11.79 -3.39
CA LYS A 134 -20.48 10.78 -4.37
C LYS A 134 -20.39 11.30 -5.81
N ASP A 135 -20.60 12.60 -6.02
CA ASP A 135 -20.51 13.21 -7.33
C ASP A 135 -19.08 13.21 -7.87
N ASP A 136 -18.08 13.39 -7.02
CA ASP A 136 -16.67 13.26 -7.39
C ASP A 136 -16.34 11.85 -7.90
N LEU A 137 -17.05 10.83 -7.41
CA LEU A 137 -16.87 9.45 -7.84
C LEU A 137 -17.64 9.06 -9.10
N LYS A 138 -18.64 9.81 -9.51
CA LYS A 138 -19.43 9.46 -10.72
C LYS A 138 -18.58 9.37 -11.96
N GLU A 139 -17.61 10.28 -12.08
CA GLU A 139 -16.65 10.30 -13.20
C GLU A 139 -15.65 9.13 -13.13
N ALA A 140 -15.44 8.57 -11.94
CA ALA A 140 -14.59 7.40 -11.72
C ALA A 140 -15.35 6.06 -11.84
N GLY A 141 -16.58 6.08 -12.36
CA GLY A 141 -17.54 4.98 -12.29
C GLY A 141 -17.09 3.64 -12.86
N LYS A 142 -16.13 3.61 -13.78
CA LYS A 142 -15.58 2.36 -14.35
C LYS A 142 -14.57 1.65 -13.44
N SER A 143 -14.11 2.30 -12.38
CA SER A 143 -13.07 1.80 -11.48
C SER A 143 -13.54 1.60 -10.05
N LYS A 144 -14.87 1.57 -9.83
CA LYS A 144 -15.45 1.47 -8.47
C LYS A 144 -14.92 0.31 -7.64
N ASP A 145 -14.70 -0.84 -8.27
CA ASP A 145 -14.24 -2.05 -7.59
C ASP A 145 -12.80 -1.93 -7.06
N LYS A 146 -12.06 -0.92 -7.51
CA LYS A 146 -10.66 -0.69 -7.13
C LYS A 146 -10.50 0.29 -5.96
N TYR A 147 -11.58 0.96 -5.54
CA TYR A 147 -11.56 1.98 -4.50
C TYR A 147 -12.22 1.48 -3.21
N GLN A 148 -11.56 0.60 -2.47
CA GLN A 148 -12.09 0.02 -1.24
C GLN A 148 -11.92 0.96 -0.04
N ILE A 149 -10.72 1.46 0.17
CA ILE A 149 -10.43 2.35 1.30
C ILE A 149 -10.92 3.77 1.02
N LEU A 150 -10.82 4.23 -0.23
CA LEU A 150 -11.33 5.52 -0.66
C LEU A 150 -12.84 5.67 -0.35
N PHE A 151 -13.61 4.61 -0.48
CA PHE A 151 -15.04 4.62 -0.12
C PHE A 151 -15.31 4.97 1.34
N LYS A 152 -14.38 4.69 2.24
CA LYS A 152 -14.49 5.06 3.66
C LYS A 152 -14.42 6.57 3.87
N LEU A 153 -13.78 7.29 2.95
CA LEU A 153 -13.60 8.74 3.00
C LEU A 153 -14.79 9.51 2.44
N ILE A 154 -15.71 8.83 1.75
CA ILE A 154 -16.79 9.50 1.05
C ILE A 154 -17.91 9.82 2.01
N LYS A 155 -18.33 11.07 1.96
CA LYS A 155 -19.48 11.54 2.72
C LYS A 155 -20.76 10.87 2.20
N LYS A 156 -21.48 10.24 3.10
CA LYS A 156 -22.77 9.60 2.83
C LYS A 156 -23.89 10.64 2.58
#